data_be6869ac30bde5ee996c8f74c789a252
#
_entry.id   be6869ac30bde5ee996c8f74c789a252
#
_cell.length_a   1.000
_cell.length_b   1.000
_cell.length_c   1.000
_cell.angle_alpha   90.00
_cell.angle_beta   90.00
_cell.angle_gamma   90.00
#
_symmetry.space_group_name_H-M   'P 1'
#
loop_
_entity.id
_entity.type
_entity.pdbx_description
1 polymer ?
#
loop_
_entity_poly.entity_id
_entity_poly.type
_entity_poly.pdbx_seq_one_letter_code
_entity_poly.pdbx_strand_id
1 'polypeptide(L)'
;MVVGLDQLAALDLSLWMGSGAAAAGLLGVNQSTVSRQQRSALGLLGVSVVSSRGEVRLRGDVELLWAEREVHQMARLRGFAPLRIDANYASGPWFLGTVPEGWIAGRFALPGLQRPMGLLRERVLDAWVCSYQPDLPNADDPDWWVLDLLQAPLQVLASPQHPLAGERRLSQSDLERFPSLALPDGWFPSTEAHLRQQGLWRNAVEFHRYDPDDWEGRSHDGVTLLYGNSLTEALMPCTARLDWDLQLICGDALVVRRDLADQPAIQQLAAFLLARARAIAERFADVQPIH
;
A
#
# COMPACT_ATOMS: atom_id res chain seq x y z
N MET A 1 26.84 -16.30 1.56
CA MET A 1 26.29 -15.13 2.26
C MET A 1 27.44 -14.19 2.58
N VAL A 2 27.49 -13.04 1.94
CA VAL A 2 28.55 -12.03 2.09
C VAL A 2 28.17 -11.02 3.19
N VAL A 3 26.86 -10.80 3.35
CA VAL A 3 26.30 -9.84 4.33
C VAL A 3 25.52 -10.61 5.39
N GLY A 4 25.78 -10.32 6.66
CA GLY A 4 25.05 -10.92 7.78
C GLY A 4 23.57 -10.56 7.81
N LEU A 5 22.74 -11.42 8.44
CA LEU A 5 21.29 -11.22 8.54
C LEU A 5 20.93 -9.85 9.09
N ASP A 6 21.59 -9.41 10.16
CA ASP A 6 21.32 -8.11 10.80
C ASP A 6 21.74 -6.93 9.93
N GLN A 7 22.81 -7.07 9.14
CA GLN A 7 23.32 -6.01 8.28
C GLN A 7 22.36 -5.75 7.12
N LEU A 8 21.92 -6.80 6.44
CA LEU A 8 20.95 -6.66 5.34
C LEU A 8 19.57 -6.27 5.86
N ALA A 9 19.15 -6.81 7.01
CA ALA A 9 17.90 -6.41 7.64
C ALA A 9 17.90 -4.92 7.99
N ALA A 10 19.00 -4.37 8.54
CA ALA A 10 19.11 -2.94 8.83
C ALA A 10 19.01 -2.07 7.57
N LEU A 11 19.61 -2.49 6.45
CA LEU A 11 19.49 -1.82 5.16
C LEU A 11 18.05 -1.87 4.65
N ASP A 12 17.49 -3.07 4.52
CA ASP A 12 16.19 -3.29 3.90
C ASP A 12 15.04 -2.67 4.71
N LEU A 13 15.07 -2.80 6.05
CA LEU A 13 14.08 -2.16 6.92
C LEU A 13 14.17 -0.63 6.85
N SER A 14 15.38 -0.07 6.73
CA SER A 14 15.53 1.38 6.54
C SER A 14 14.97 1.86 5.20
N LEU A 15 15.16 1.08 4.13
CA LEU A 15 14.59 1.36 2.81
C LEU A 15 13.06 1.24 2.81
N TRP A 16 12.53 0.21 3.46
CA TRP A 16 11.10 -0.02 3.57
C TRP A 16 10.42 1.05 4.44
N MET A 17 10.89 1.22 5.68
CA MET A 17 10.31 2.19 6.63
C MET A 17 10.60 3.64 6.28
N GLY A 18 11.57 3.91 5.37
CA GLY A 18 12.03 5.25 5.04
C GLY A 18 12.67 6.00 6.22
N SER A 19 13.00 5.28 7.31
CA SER A 19 13.55 5.86 8.54
C SER A 19 14.40 4.85 9.30
N GLY A 20 15.64 5.21 9.60
CA GLY A 20 16.52 4.40 10.44
C GLY A 20 16.02 4.27 11.89
N ALA A 21 15.28 5.24 12.40
CA ALA A 21 14.66 5.17 13.73
C ALA A 21 13.52 4.12 13.75
N ALA A 22 12.69 4.09 12.71
CA ALA A 22 11.64 3.09 12.60
C ALA A 22 12.20 1.66 12.42
N ALA A 23 13.26 1.52 11.60
CA ALA A 23 13.97 0.25 11.46
C ALA A 23 14.58 -0.21 12.80
N ALA A 24 15.14 0.71 13.59
CA ALA A 24 15.69 0.43 14.91
C ALA A 24 14.62 -0.09 15.88
N GLY A 25 13.41 0.50 15.85
CA GLY A 25 12.27 0.03 16.64
C GLY A 25 11.87 -1.41 16.31
N LEU A 26 11.81 -1.75 15.02
CA LEU A 26 11.49 -3.13 14.58
C LEU A 26 12.58 -4.15 14.94
N LEU A 27 13.84 -3.73 14.91
CA LEU A 27 14.98 -4.58 15.24
C LEU A 27 15.26 -4.67 16.76
N GLY A 28 14.61 -3.85 17.58
CA GLY A 28 14.89 -3.78 19.02
C GLY A 28 16.30 -3.27 19.35
N VAL A 29 16.90 -2.42 18.49
CA VAL A 29 18.25 -1.89 18.65
C VAL A 29 18.28 -0.36 18.58
N ASN A 30 19.43 0.26 18.89
CA ASN A 30 19.60 1.70 18.74
C ASN A 30 19.76 2.11 17.26
N GLN A 31 19.30 3.31 16.90
CA GLN A 31 19.44 3.85 15.56
C GLN A 31 20.91 3.91 15.09
N SER A 32 21.85 4.17 15.99
CA SER A 32 23.30 4.15 15.67
C SER A 32 23.78 2.76 15.24
N THR A 33 23.20 1.69 15.80
CA THR A 33 23.48 0.32 15.39
C THR A 33 22.96 0.07 13.98
N VAL A 34 21.71 0.46 13.69
CA VAL A 34 21.14 0.39 12.33
C VAL A 34 22.03 1.12 11.32
N SER A 35 22.40 2.37 11.62
CA SER A 35 23.27 3.17 10.73
C SER A 35 24.64 2.55 10.47
N ARG A 36 25.22 1.88 11.46
CA ARG A 36 26.50 1.17 11.33
C ARG A 36 26.33 -0.10 10.47
N GLN A 37 25.31 -0.90 10.74
CA GLN A 37 25.02 -2.13 10.01
C GLN A 37 24.67 -1.83 8.54
N GLN A 38 23.85 -0.80 8.29
CA GLN A 38 23.51 -0.33 6.95
C GLN A 38 24.76 0.11 6.17
N ARG A 39 25.63 0.92 6.78
CA ARG A 39 26.92 1.34 6.13
C ARG A 39 27.82 0.14 5.83
N SER A 40 27.87 -0.83 6.75
CA SER A 40 28.65 -2.03 6.53
C SER A 40 28.09 -2.86 5.34
N ALA A 41 26.77 -3.05 5.27
CA ALA A 41 26.12 -3.72 4.14
C ALA A 41 26.40 -3.02 2.80
N LEU A 42 26.20 -1.70 2.75
CA LEU A 42 26.46 -0.89 1.57
C LEU A 42 27.91 -0.99 1.10
N GLY A 43 28.86 -0.93 2.03
CA GLY A 43 30.30 -1.05 1.72
C GLY A 43 30.68 -2.43 1.19
N LEU A 44 30.16 -3.52 1.78
CA LEU A 44 30.39 -4.88 1.34
C LEU A 44 29.78 -5.18 -0.05
N LEU A 45 28.62 -4.59 -0.33
CA LEU A 45 27.90 -4.80 -1.57
C LEU A 45 28.34 -3.83 -2.69
N GLY A 46 29.17 -2.83 -2.39
CA GLY A 46 29.61 -1.83 -3.37
C GLY A 46 28.49 -0.91 -3.87
N VAL A 47 27.41 -0.75 -3.09
CA VAL A 47 26.25 0.09 -3.43
C VAL A 47 26.16 1.31 -2.54
N SER A 48 25.51 2.35 -3.03
CA SER A 48 25.26 3.59 -2.27
C SER A 48 23.76 3.93 -2.27
N VAL A 49 23.35 4.66 -1.24
CA VAL A 49 21.97 5.17 -1.13
C VAL A 49 21.93 6.60 -1.65
N VAL A 50 21.03 6.89 -2.56
CA VAL A 50 20.76 8.21 -3.09
C VAL A 50 19.33 8.60 -2.75
N SER A 51 19.16 9.77 -2.13
CA SER A 51 17.82 10.33 -1.88
C SER A 51 17.56 11.43 -2.91
N SER A 52 16.42 11.33 -3.60
CA SER A 52 15.96 12.35 -4.55
C SER A 52 14.45 12.53 -4.37
N ARG A 53 14.00 13.75 -4.15
CA ARG A 53 12.59 14.12 -3.98
C ARG A 53 11.84 13.24 -2.96
N GLY A 54 12.48 12.90 -1.84
CA GLY A 54 11.87 12.05 -0.80
C GLY A 54 11.92 10.54 -1.07
N GLU A 55 12.29 10.12 -2.29
CA GLU A 55 12.54 8.72 -2.59
C GLU A 55 13.98 8.30 -2.30
N VAL A 56 14.12 7.14 -1.70
CA VAL A 56 15.41 6.52 -1.44
C VAL A 56 15.65 5.42 -2.47
N ARG A 57 16.72 5.56 -3.25
CA ARG A 57 17.12 4.59 -4.29
C ARG A 57 18.53 4.10 -4.05
N LEU A 58 18.80 2.88 -4.49
CA LEU A 58 20.15 2.33 -4.51
C LEU A 58 20.84 2.66 -5.84
N ARG A 59 22.14 2.97 -5.77
CA ARG A 59 23.00 3.24 -6.93
C ARG A 59 24.23 2.35 -6.84
N GLY A 60 24.61 1.75 -7.96
CA GLY A 60 25.75 0.86 -8.10
C GLY A 60 25.33 -0.45 -8.77
N ASP A 61 26.23 -1.43 -8.75
CA ASP A 61 25.91 -2.79 -9.17
C ASP A 61 25.12 -3.48 -8.05
N VAL A 62 23.89 -3.87 -8.34
CA VAL A 62 22.95 -4.45 -7.38
C VAL A 62 22.80 -5.98 -7.52
N GLU A 63 23.54 -6.64 -8.40
CA GLU A 63 23.42 -8.09 -8.63
C GLU A 63 23.70 -8.89 -7.36
N LEU A 64 24.79 -8.56 -6.67
CA LEU A 64 25.13 -9.22 -5.42
C LEU A 64 24.09 -8.96 -4.32
N LEU A 65 23.55 -7.74 -4.25
CA LEU A 65 22.49 -7.40 -3.30
C LEU A 65 21.23 -8.23 -3.58
N TRP A 66 20.83 -8.41 -4.82
CA TRP A 66 19.67 -9.22 -5.18
C TRP A 66 19.86 -10.69 -4.81
N ALA A 67 21.03 -11.26 -5.07
CA ALA A 67 21.37 -12.61 -4.65
C ALA A 67 21.32 -12.78 -3.12
N GLU A 68 21.88 -11.83 -2.36
CA GLU A 68 21.79 -11.82 -0.89
C GLU A 68 20.34 -11.69 -0.40
N ARG A 69 19.53 -10.83 -0.99
CA ARG A 69 18.10 -10.69 -0.65
C ARG A 69 17.32 -11.97 -0.91
N GLU A 70 17.66 -12.72 -1.96
CA GLU A 70 17.04 -14.02 -2.23
C GLU A 70 17.35 -15.04 -1.12
N VAL A 71 18.60 -15.15 -0.72
CA VAL A 71 19.02 -16.02 0.41
C VAL A 71 18.33 -15.58 1.70
N HIS A 72 18.27 -14.28 1.99
CA HIS A 72 17.62 -13.75 3.18
C HIS A 72 16.08 -13.93 3.18
N GLN A 73 15.44 -13.85 2.01
CA GLN A 73 14.01 -14.18 1.88
C GLN A 73 13.75 -15.66 2.16
N MET A 74 14.59 -16.56 1.62
CA MET A 74 14.50 -17.98 1.97
C MET A 74 14.72 -18.23 3.48
N ALA A 75 15.62 -17.48 4.12
CA ALA A 75 15.83 -17.57 5.57
C ALA A 75 14.55 -17.14 6.33
N ARG A 76 13.88 -16.05 5.92
CA ARG A 76 12.59 -15.65 6.50
C ARG A 76 11.51 -16.71 6.32
N LEU A 77 11.37 -17.28 5.13
CA LEU A 77 10.42 -18.36 4.84
C LEU A 77 10.67 -19.63 5.70
N ARG A 78 11.90 -19.83 6.16
CA ARG A 78 12.29 -20.93 7.07
C ARG A 78 12.22 -20.56 8.56
N GLY A 79 11.73 -19.36 8.90
CA GLY A 79 11.56 -18.90 10.27
C GLY A 79 12.83 -18.39 10.97
N PHE A 80 13.93 -18.13 10.24
CA PHE A 80 15.15 -17.55 10.84
C PHE A 80 15.01 -16.05 11.12
N ALA A 81 14.03 -15.41 10.51
CA ALA A 81 13.67 -14.02 10.74
C ALA A 81 12.18 -13.84 10.36
N PRO A 82 11.49 -12.79 10.85
CA PRO A 82 10.10 -12.57 10.51
C PRO A 82 9.92 -12.18 9.04
N LEU A 83 8.84 -12.68 8.44
CA LEU A 83 8.34 -12.24 7.13
C LEU A 83 7.78 -10.82 7.23
N ARG A 84 7.77 -10.11 6.10
CA ARG A 84 7.49 -8.68 6.03
C ARG A 84 6.26 -8.43 5.18
N ILE A 85 5.26 -7.77 5.76
CA ILE A 85 4.04 -7.38 5.08
C ILE A 85 3.78 -5.90 5.27
N ASP A 86 3.31 -5.23 4.24
CA ASP A 86 2.81 -3.87 4.34
C ASP A 86 1.44 -3.75 3.67
N ALA A 87 0.80 -2.62 3.83
CA ALA A 87 -0.46 -2.31 3.17
C ALA A 87 -0.48 -0.83 2.76
N ASN A 88 -1.45 -0.46 1.94
CA ASN A 88 -1.81 0.95 1.82
C ASN A 88 -2.59 1.41 3.07
N TYR A 89 -2.77 2.72 3.20
CA TYR A 89 -3.43 3.33 4.36
C TYR A 89 -4.90 2.88 4.53
N ALA A 90 -5.59 2.58 3.42
CA ALA A 90 -6.99 2.18 3.45
C ALA A 90 -7.17 0.73 3.90
N SER A 91 -6.30 -0.18 3.45
CA SER A 91 -6.37 -1.62 3.76
C SER A 91 -5.70 -1.96 5.10
N GLY A 92 -4.61 -1.27 5.44
CA GLY A 92 -3.76 -1.60 6.60
C GLY A 92 -4.52 -1.76 7.91
N PRO A 93 -5.32 -0.77 8.35
CA PRO A 93 -6.08 -0.85 9.61
C PRO A 93 -7.06 -2.02 9.65
N TRP A 94 -7.63 -2.39 8.52
CA TRP A 94 -8.61 -3.48 8.41
C TRP A 94 -7.95 -4.86 8.41
N PHE A 95 -6.88 -5.03 7.67
CA PHE A 95 -6.27 -6.33 7.44
C PHE A 95 -5.06 -6.63 8.32
N LEU A 96 -4.28 -5.61 8.70
CA LEU A 96 -2.99 -5.78 9.37
C LEU A 96 -2.92 -5.15 10.77
N GLY A 97 -4.03 -4.78 11.37
CA GLY A 97 -4.08 -4.33 12.76
C GLY A 97 -3.50 -5.37 13.75
N THR A 98 -3.59 -6.66 13.40
CA THR A 98 -2.77 -7.75 13.94
C THR A 98 -2.33 -8.63 12.77
N VAL A 99 -1.14 -9.22 12.84
CA VAL A 99 -0.59 -10.14 11.84
C VAL A 99 -0.35 -11.51 12.43
N PRO A 100 -0.29 -12.58 11.61
CA PRO A 100 0.04 -13.91 12.09
C PRO A 100 1.45 -13.95 12.74
N GLU A 101 1.68 -14.95 13.60
CA GLU A 101 3.00 -15.21 14.14
C GLU A 101 4.03 -15.39 13.02
N GLY A 102 5.24 -14.89 13.22
CA GLY A 102 6.30 -14.92 12.23
C GLY A 102 6.24 -13.78 11.19
N TRP A 103 5.28 -12.86 11.28
CA TRP A 103 5.16 -11.69 10.42
C TRP A 103 5.37 -10.38 11.17
N ILE A 104 5.92 -9.39 10.49
CA ILE A 104 5.94 -7.99 10.93
C ILE A 104 5.23 -7.11 9.89
N ALA A 105 4.39 -6.20 10.40
CA ALA A 105 3.67 -5.25 9.56
C ALA A 105 4.44 -3.93 9.39
N GLY A 106 4.25 -3.30 8.23
CA GLY A 106 4.72 -1.96 7.93
C GLY A 106 3.90 -0.85 8.59
N ARG A 107 4.02 0.35 8.03
CA ARG A 107 3.40 1.57 8.56
C ARG A 107 2.19 2.02 7.74
N PHE A 108 1.82 1.29 6.70
CA PHE A 108 0.71 1.59 5.78
C PHE A 108 0.84 2.95 5.06
N ALA A 109 2.07 3.40 4.87
CA ALA A 109 2.38 4.75 4.38
C ALA A 109 3.02 4.75 2.97
N LEU A 110 2.98 3.63 2.25
CA LEU A 110 3.50 3.52 0.89
C LEU A 110 2.39 3.90 -0.11
N PRO A 111 2.51 5.04 -0.81
CA PRO A 111 1.52 5.43 -1.78
C PRO A 111 1.79 4.79 -3.15
N GLY A 112 0.71 4.62 -3.93
CA GLY A 112 0.76 4.12 -5.30
C GLY A 112 1.20 2.66 -5.41
N LEU A 113 1.27 2.18 -6.66
CA LEU A 113 1.66 0.81 -6.98
C LEU A 113 3.17 0.62 -7.08
N GLN A 114 3.87 1.60 -7.65
CA GLN A 114 5.27 1.41 -8.09
C GLN A 114 6.21 1.08 -6.93
N ARG A 115 6.10 1.79 -5.80
CA ARG A 115 7.02 1.58 -4.67
C ARG A 115 6.80 0.25 -3.96
N PRO A 116 5.58 -0.16 -3.55
CA PRO A 116 5.35 -1.48 -2.96
C PRO A 116 5.73 -2.62 -3.90
N MET A 117 5.34 -2.55 -5.17
CA MET A 117 5.69 -3.56 -6.17
C MET A 117 7.22 -3.65 -6.38
N GLY A 118 7.94 -2.52 -6.33
CA GLY A 118 9.39 -2.48 -6.32
C GLY A 118 9.99 -3.20 -5.11
N LEU A 119 9.48 -2.95 -3.90
CA LEU A 119 9.95 -3.61 -2.68
C LEU A 119 9.69 -5.13 -2.69
N LEU A 120 8.56 -5.57 -3.25
CA LEU A 120 8.28 -7.00 -3.47
C LEU A 120 9.26 -7.61 -4.48
N ARG A 121 9.47 -6.95 -5.63
CA ARG A 121 10.41 -7.40 -6.66
C ARG A 121 11.82 -7.50 -6.12
N GLU A 122 12.23 -6.54 -5.33
CA GLU A 122 13.53 -6.49 -4.67
C GLU A 122 13.63 -7.41 -3.45
N ARG A 123 12.60 -8.19 -3.12
CA ARG A 123 12.55 -9.12 -1.96
C ARG A 123 12.74 -8.42 -0.60
N VAL A 124 12.50 -7.12 -0.54
CA VAL A 124 12.47 -6.34 0.71
C VAL A 124 11.19 -6.60 1.48
N LEU A 125 10.06 -6.68 0.77
CA LEU A 125 8.76 -7.17 1.25
C LEU A 125 8.51 -8.60 0.77
N ASP A 126 7.73 -9.35 1.54
CA ASP A 126 7.28 -10.70 1.21
C ASP A 126 5.82 -10.71 0.76
N ALA A 127 5.01 -9.75 1.23
CA ALA A 127 3.60 -9.59 0.89
C ALA A 127 3.14 -8.14 0.99
N TRP A 128 2.09 -7.79 0.25
CA TRP A 128 1.46 -6.48 0.31
C TRP A 128 -0.05 -6.57 0.15
N VAL A 129 -0.82 -5.85 0.98
CA VAL A 129 -2.29 -5.76 0.92
C VAL A 129 -2.68 -4.36 0.48
N CYS A 130 -3.57 -4.26 -0.50
CA CYS A 130 -3.96 -2.96 -1.03
C CYS A 130 -5.36 -2.95 -1.65
N SER A 131 -5.96 -1.77 -1.68
CA SER A 131 -7.28 -1.50 -2.26
C SER A 131 -7.18 -0.90 -3.67
N TYR A 132 -6.30 -1.46 -4.53
CA TYR A 132 -5.97 -0.84 -5.82
C TYR A 132 -6.54 -1.56 -7.04
N GLN A 133 -7.47 -2.50 -6.85
CA GLN A 133 -8.24 -2.98 -7.99
C GLN A 133 -9.05 -1.81 -8.61
N PRO A 134 -9.14 -1.68 -9.93
CA PRO A 134 -8.71 -2.65 -10.96
C PRO A 134 -7.27 -2.46 -11.49
N ASP A 135 -6.43 -1.64 -10.84
CA ASP A 135 -5.09 -1.30 -11.34
C ASP A 135 -3.99 -2.31 -10.97
N LEU A 136 -4.34 -3.41 -10.30
CA LEU A 136 -3.41 -4.49 -9.96
C LEU A 136 -3.11 -5.40 -11.16
N PRO A 137 -1.98 -6.14 -11.13
CA PRO A 137 -1.70 -7.15 -12.15
C PRO A 137 -2.82 -8.19 -12.28
N ASN A 138 -3.02 -8.69 -13.49
CA ASN A 138 -4.03 -9.72 -13.76
C ASN A 138 -3.68 -11.05 -13.08
N ALA A 139 -4.67 -11.91 -12.92
CA ALA A 139 -4.51 -13.21 -12.26
C ALA A 139 -3.50 -14.15 -12.94
N ASP A 140 -3.27 -14.00 -14.25
CA ASP A 140 -2.33 -14.76 -15.07
C ASP A 140 -0.95 -14.08 -15.23
N ASP A 141 -0.69 -12.96 -14.52
CA ASP A 141 0.60 -12.30 -14.55
C ASP A 141 1.72 -13.26 -14.13
N PRO A 142 2.82 -13.39 -14.90
CA PRO A 142 3.88 -14.36 -14.63
C PRO A 142 4.71 -14.02 -13.37
N ASP A 143 4.77 -12.76 -12.98
CA ASP A 143 5.60 -12.29 -11.86
C ASP A 143 4.83 -12.21 -10.54
N TRP A 144 3.49 -12.05 -10.62
CA TRP A 144 2.66 -11.73 -9.48
C TRP A 144 1.54 -12.73 -9.27
N TRP A 145 1.32 -13.10 -8.03
CA TRP A 145 0.11 -13.74 -7.57
C TRP A 145 -0.73 -12.71 -6.83
N VAL A 146 -1.92 -12.46 -7.35
CA VAL A 146 -2.90 -11.54 -6.78
C VAL A 146 -4.07 -12.37 -6.30
N LEU A 147 -4.41 -12.25 -5.02
CA LEU A 147 -5.56 -12.89 -4.40
C LEU A 147 -6.54 -11.79 -3.97
N ASP A 148 -7.64 -11.67 -4.67
CA ASP A 148 -8.70 -10.75 -4.30
C ASP A 148 -9.34 -11.20 -2.98
N LEU A 149 -9.49 -10.28 -2.04
CA LEU A 149 -10.00 -10.52 -0.69
C LEU A 149 -11.45 -10.08 -0.57
N LEU A 150 -11.74 -8.85 -1.00
CA LEU A 150 -13.07 -8.26 -1.00
C LEU A 150 -13.21 -7.21 -2.10
N GLN A 151 -14.45 -6.85 -2.39
CA GLN A 151 -14.80 -5.77 -3.31
C GLN A 151 -15.90 -4.88 -2.74
N ALA A 152 -15.92 -3.62 -3.17
CA ALA A 152 -16.92 -2.64 -2.82
C ALA A 152 -17.08 -1.59 -3.94
N PRO A 153 -18.26 -0.97 -4.11
CA PRO A 153 -18.40 0.15 -5.03
C PRO A 153 -17.55 1.35 -4.57
N LEU A 154 -16.84 1.94 -5.49
CA LEU A 154 -16.17 3.23 -5.25
C LEU A 154 -17.21 4.33 -5.24
N GLN A 155 -17.12 5.25 -4.28
CA GLN A 155 -18.05 6.36 -4.07
C GLN A 155 -17.32 7.70 -4.18
N VAL A 156 -18.05 8.75 -4.56
CA VAL A 156 -17.57 10.12 -4.38
C VAL A 156 -17.87 10.56 -2.95
N LEU A 157 -16.84 11.00 -2.26
CA LEU A 157 -16.89 11.48 -0.90
C LEU A 157 -16.60 12.99 -0.87
N ALA A 158 -17.19 13.69 0.07
CA ALA A 158 -16.94 15.11 0.32
C ALA A 158 -17.11 15.45 1.81
N SER A 159 -16.73 16.65 2.20
CA SER A 159 -17.09 17.16 3.53
C SER A 159 -18.62 17.14 3.72
N PRO A 160 -19.14 16.87 4.92
CA PRO A 160 -20.57 17.01 5.22
C PRO A 160 -21.12 18.44 4.98
N GLN A 161 -20.25 19.44 4.96
CA GLN A 161 -20.59 20.85 4.65
C GLN A 161 -20.45 21.19 3.16
N HIS A 162 -20.05 20.24 2.32
CA HIS A 162 -19.92 20.47 0.88
C HIS A 162 -21.25 20.88 0.27
N PRO A 163 -21.29 21.87 -0.69
CA PRO A 163 -22.52 22.31 -1.32
C PRO A 163 -23.37 21.22 -1.96
N LEU A 164 -22.75 20.11 -2.40
CA LEU A 164 -23.45 18.95 -2.95
C LEU A 164 -23.86 17.91 -1.90
N ALA A 165 -23.47 18.08 -0.63
CA ALA A 165 -23.84 17.15 0.42
C ALA A 165 -25.37 17.23 0.65
N GLY A 166 -26.05 16.07 0.54
CA GLY A 166 -27.51 16.00 0.65
C GLY A 166 -28.28 16.30 -0.64
N GLU A 167 -27.64 16.81 -1.69
CA GLU A 167 -28.25 16.94 -3.01
C GLU A 167 -28.50 15.56 -3.62
N ARG A 168 -29.61 15.41 -4.34
CA ARG A 168 -29.99 14.17 -5.01
C ARG A 168 -29.93 14.32 -6.52
N ARG A 169 -29.64 13.22 -7.21
CA ARG A 169 -29.59 13.17 -8.69
C ARG A 169 -28.57 14.16 -9.26
N LEU A 170 -27.38 14.13 -8.73
CA LEU A 170 -26.27 14.93 -9.24
C LEU A 170 -26.03 14.62 -10.71
N SER A 171 -25.58 15.62 -11.46
CA SER A 171 -25.08 15.50 -12.82
C SER A 171 -23.57 15.61 -12.84
N GLN A 172 -22.93 15.14 -13.90
CA GLN A 172 -21.50 15.34 -14.10
C GLN A 172 -21.12 16.83 -14.02
N SER A 173 -21.93 17.72 -14.60
CA SER A 173 -21.70 19.17 -14.56
C SER A 173 -21.75 19.76 -13.15
N ASP A 174 -22.44 19.13 -12.20
CA ASP A 174 -22.41 19.56 -10.80
C ASP A 174 -21.07 19.21 -10.14
N LEU A 175 -20.55 18.01 -10.41
CA LEU A 175 -19.24 17.59 -9.92
C LEU A 175 -18.10 18.43 -10.52
N GLU A 176 -18.19 18.76 -11.81
CA GLU A 176 -17.17 19.52 -12.53
C GLU A 176 -16.98 20.97 -12.00
N ARG A 177 -17.90 21.47 -11.21
CA ARG A 177 -17.80 22.79 -10.56
C ARG A 177 -16.82 22.83 -9.39
N PHE A 178 -16.44 21.66 -8.87
CA PHE A 178 -15.61 21.52 -7.68
C PHE A 178 -14.25 20.88 -7.98
N PRO A 179 -13.20 21.20 -7.21
CA PRO A 179 -11.95 20.48 -7.30
C PRO A 179 -12.16 19.02 -6.94
N SER A 180 -11.44 18.13 -7.59
CA SER A 180 -11.47 16.71 -7.30
C SER A 180 -10.05 16.17 -7.20
N LEU A 181 -9.81 15.35 -6.17
CA LEU A 181 -8.49 14.80 -5.89
C LEU A 181 -7.98 13.99 -7.08
N ALA A 182 -6.73 14.22 -7.44
CA ALA A 182 -5.99 13.41 -8.40
C ALA A 182 -4.66 12.99 -7.77
N LEU A 183 -4.32 11.72 -7.90
CA LEU A 183 -3.02 11.20 -7.54
C LEU A 183 -2.02 11.44 -8.68
N PRO A 184 -0.71 11.30 -8.45
CA PRO A 184 0.27 11.49 -9.51
C PRO A 184 -0.02 10.60 -10.73
N ASP A 185 0.19 11.17 -11.92
CA ASP A 185 -0.11 10.53 -13.21
C ASP A 185 0.51 9.13 -13.32
N GLY A 186 -0.28 8.18 -13.81
CA GLY A 186 0.14 6.81 -14.04
C GLY A 186 0.25 5.92 -12.81
N TRP A 187 -0.16 6.41 -11.63
CA TRP A 187 -0.22 5.55 -10.43
C TRP A 187 -1.38 4.56 -10.50
N PHE A 188 -2.50 4.97 -11.07
CA PHE A 188 -3.74 4.20 -11.19
C PHE A 188 -4.37 4.42 -12.57
N PRO A 189 -3.76 3.92 -13.64
CA PRO A 189 -4.16 4.30 -15.01
C PRO A 189 -5.60 3.94 -15.35
N SER A 190 -6.12 2.81 -14.89
CA SER A 190 -7.50 2.38 -15.15
C SER A 190 -8.50 3.23 -14.36
N THR A 191 -8.25 3.41 -13.07
CA THR A 191 -9.06 4.26 -12.19
C THR A 191 -9.04 5.72 -12.65
N GLU A 192 -7.85 6.25 -12.97
CA GLU A 192 -7.68 7.60 -13.51
C GLU A 192 -8.47 7.79 -14.79
N ALA A 193 -8.34 6.89 -15.77
CA ALA A 193 -9.05 6.98 -17.04
C ALA A 193 -10.57 7.00 -16.83
N HIS A 194 -11.08 6.14 -15.94
CA HIS A 194 -12.51 6.09 -15.62
C HIS A 194 -13.01 7.36 -14.94
N LEU A 195 -12.31 7.85 -13.93
CA LEU A 195 -12.69 9.07 -13.20
C LEU A 195 -12.62 10.32 -14.07
N ARG A 196 -11.61 10.43 -14.96
CA ARG A 196 -11.50 11.53 -15.93
C ARG A 196 -12.67 11.56 -16.91
N GLN A 197 -13.19 10.42 -17.36
CA GLN A 197 -14.38 10.34 -18.21
C GLN A 197 -15.63 10.89 -17.49
N GLN A 198 -15.64 10.87 -16.17
CA GLN A 198 -16.72 11.40 -15.35
C GLN A 198 -16.48 12.85 -14.87
N GLY A 199 -15.50 13.54 -15.45
CA GLY A 199 -15.17 14.92 -15.12
C GLY A 199 -14.45 15.11 -13.77
N LEU A 200 -13.95 14.02 -13.21
CA LEU A 200 -13.22 13.97 -11.94
C LEU A 200 -11.69 13.84 -12.16
N TRP A 201 -10.91 13.66 -11.09
CA TRP A 201 -9.44 13.46 -11.16
C TRP A 201 -8.70 14.68 -11.76
N ARG A 202 -8.97 15.89 -11.24
CA ARG A 202 -8.49 17.12 -11.89
C ARG A 202 -7.37 17.84 -11.14
N ASN A 203 -7.29 17.68 -9.82
CA ASN A 203 -6.35 18.42 -8.98
C ASN A 203 -5.28 17.48 -8.43
N ALA A 204 -4.18 17.36 -9.17
CA ALA A 204 -3.07 16.51 -8.79
C ALA A 204 -2.44 16.95 -7.45
N VAL A 205 -2.11 15.97 -6.63
CA VAL A 205 -1.43 16.13 -5.35
C VAL A 205 -0.06 15.48 -5.45
N GLU A 206 0.98 16.23 -5.10
CA GLU A 206 2.31 15.66 -4.97
C GLU A 206 2.53 15.19 -3.53
N PHE A 207 2.72 13.88 -3.32
CA PHE A 207 3.19 13.34 -2.06
C PHE A 207 4.03 12.08 -2.28
N HIS A 208 5.01 11.88 -1.41
CA HIS A 208 5.93 10.75 -1.49
C HIS A 208 5.63 9.67 -0.45
N ARG A 209 4.79 10.00 0.50
CA ARG A 209 4.31 9.13 1.57
C ARG A 209 2.89 9.54 1.91
N TYR A 210 2.04 8.56 2.25
CA TYR A 210 0.74 8.88 2.80
C TYR A 210 0.91 9.60 4.15
N ASP A 211 0.36 10.78 4.22
CA ASP A 211 0.22 11.56 5.44
C ASP A 211 -1.27 11.86 5.63
N PRO A 212 -1.88 11.44 6.75
CA PRO A 212 -3.29 11.73 7.03
C PRO A 212 -3.62 13.22 6.93
N ASP A 213 -2.77 14.10 7.45
CA ASP A 213 -3.01 15.54 7.46
C ASP A 213 -3.04 16.13 6.03
N ASP A 214 -2.17 15.64 5.14
CA ASP A 214 -2.16 16.05 3.74
C ASP A 214 -3.36 15.51 2.94
N TRP A 215 -3.80 14.30 3.25
CA TRP A 215 -4.92 13.65 2.58
C TRP A 215 -6.26 14.06 3.18
N GLU A 216 -6.44 13.90 4.49
CA GLU A 216 -7.67 14.22 5.22
C GLU A 216 -7.88 15.74 5.33
N GLY A 217 -6.80 16.52 5.44
CA GLY A 217 -6.87 17.97 5.43
C GLY A 217 -7.53 18.54 4.18
N ARG A 218 -7.44 17.83 3.04
CA ARG A 218 -8.16 18.21 1.82
C ARG A 218 -9.66 17.90 1.88
N SER A 219 -10.08 16.90 2.62
CA SER A 219 -11.51 16.65 2.87
C SER A 219 -12.14 17.71 3.77
N HIS A 220 -11.32 18.43 4.54
CA HIS A 220 -11.77 19.48 5.45
C HIS A 220 -11.88 20.86 4.80
N ASP A 221 -11.45 21.05 3.56
CA ASP A 221 -11.57 22.34 2.84
C ASP A 221 -13.00 22.66 2.44
N GLY A 222 -13.93 21.72 2.58
CA GLY A 222 -15.35 21.90 2.32
C GLY A 222 -15.74 21.90 0.84
N VAL A 223 -14.77 21.77 -0.08
CA VAL A 223 -15.00 21.90 -1.54
C VAL A 223 -14.36 20.79 -2.38
N THR A 224 -13.35 20.07 -1.87
CA THR A 224 -12.66 19.02 -2.64
C THR A 224 -13.44 17.70 -2.60
N LEU A 225 -13.66 17.13 -3.78
CA LEU A 225 -14.22 15.78 -3.94
C LEU A 225 -13.13 14.73 -3.81
N LEU A 226 -13.42 13.70 -3.03
CA LEU A 226 -12.55 12.56 -2.75
C LEU A 226 -13.21 11.26 -3.25
N TYR A 227 -12.49 10.16 -3.17
CA TYR A 227 -12.98 8.83 -3.53
C TYR A 227 -12.69 7.84 -2.42
N GLY A 228 -13.64 6.96 -2.17
CA GLY A 228 -13.49 5.90 -1.19
C GLY A 228 -14.65 4.92 -1.25
N ASN A 229 -14.55 3.88 -0.48
CA ASN A 229 -15.62 2.92 -0.24
C ASN A 229 -16.02 2.96 1.25
N SER A 230 -16.92 2.11 1.68
CA SER A 230 -17.36 2.02 3.08
C SER A 230 -16.22 1.84 4.08
N LEU A 231 -15.15 1.14 3.69
CA LEU A 231 -13.99 0.94 4.56
C LEU A 231 -13.20 2.24 4.73
N THR A 232 -12.99 2.97 3.63
CA THR A 232 -12.31 4.27 3.64
C THR A 232 -13.11 5.29 4.43
N GLU A 233 -14.44 5.36 4.19
CA GLU A 233 -15.34 6.26 4.90
C GLU A 233 -15.33 6.01 6.42
N ALA A 234 -15.28 4.74 6.84
CA ALA A 234 -15.21 4.40 8.26
C ALA A 234 -13.88 4.82 8.92
N LEU A 235 -12.81 4.99 8.14
CA LEU A 235 -11.53 5.57 8.61
C LEU A 235 -11.54 7.10 8.56
N MET A 236 -12.45 7.71 7.79
CA MET A 236 -12.58 9.14 7.57
C MET A 236 -13.97 9.63 8.00
N PRO A 237 -14.28 9.68 9.31
CA PRO A 237 -15.64 9.92 9.83
C PRO A 237 -16.20 11.32 9.50
N CYS A 238 -15.37 12.24 9.00
CA CYS A 238 -15.79 13.59 8.60
C CYS A 238 -16.14 13.70 7.10
N THR A 239 -16.47 12.59 6.44
CA THR A 239 -16.91 12.59 5.04
C THR A 239 -18.39 12.19 4.92
N ALA A 240 -19.01 12.63 3.82
CA ALA A 240 -20.35 12.24 3.39
C ALA A 240 -20.28 11.71 1.95
N ARG A 241 -21.08 10.70 1.65
CA ARG A 241 -21.28 10.20 0.28
C ARG A 241 -22.14 11.17 -0.51
N LEU A 242 -21.73 11.42 -1.75
CA LEU A 242 -22.56 12.12 -2.72
C LEU A 242 -23.42 11.12 -3.50
N ASP A 243 -24.61 11.56 -3.92
CA ASP A 243 -25.55 10.76 -4.72
C ASP A 243 -25.11 10.71 -6.20
N TRP A 244 -23.96 10.06 -6.43
CA TRP A 244 -23.35 9.84 -7.73
C TRP A 244 -22.77 8.43 -7.84
N ASP A 245 -23.24 7.66 -8.81
CA ASP A 245 -22.71 6.32 -9.07
C ASP A 245 -21.51 6.39 -10.02
N LEU A 246 -20.33 6.10 -9.50
CA LEU A 246 -19.11 6.02 -10.30
C LEU A 246 -19.08 4.83 -11.25
N GLN A 247 -19.93 3.82 -11.07
CA GLN A 247 -19.90 2.57 -11.84
C GLN A 247 -18.51 1.91 -11.83
N LEU A 248 -17.81 2.05 -10.73
CA LEU A 248 -16.47 1.51 -10.52
C LEU A 248 -16.45 0.68 -9.25
N ILE A 249 -16.03 -0.56 -9.38
CA ILE A 249 -15.78 -1.46 -8.25
C ILE A 249 -14.30 -1.38 -7.90
N CYS A 250 -13.99 -1.11 -6.65
CA CYS A 250 -12.66 -1.26 -6.09
C CYS A 250 -12.61 -2.50 -5.19
N GLY A 251 -11.41 -2.98 -4.91
CA GLY A 251 -11.26 -4.17 -4.07
C GLY A 251 -9.92 -4.20 -3.36
N ASP A 252 -9.91 -4.89 -2.24
CA ASP A 252 -8.69 -5.20 -1.51
C ASP A 252 -8.15 -6.55 -1.96
N ALA A 253 -6.84 -6.62 -2.17
CA ALA A 253 -6.16 -7.83 -2.60
C ALA A 253 -4.83 -8.01 -1.87
N LEU A 254 -4.42 -9.26 -1.71
CA LEU A 254 -3.07 -9.67 -1.35
C LEU A 254 -2.24 -9.81 -2.62
N VAL A 255 -1.10 -9.15 -2.66
CA VAL A 255 -0.11 -9.25 -3.74
C VAL A 255 1.17 -9.83 -3.20
N VAL A 256 1.66 -10.89 -3.84
CA VAL A 256 2.96 -11.51 -3.58
C VAL A 256 3.65 -11.85 -4.89
N ARG A 257 4.93 -12.09 -4.86
CA ARG A 257 5.65 -12.65 -6.00
C ARG A 257 5.11 -14.05 -6.32
N ARG A 258 4.95 -14.38 -7.59
CA ARG A 258 4.41 -15.67 -8.04
C ARG A 258 5.23 -16.87 -7.52
N ASP A 259 6.55 -16.72 -7.45
CA ASP A 259 7.44 -17.77 -6.93
C ASP A 259 7.27 -18.08 -5.43
N LEU A 260 6.55 -17.25 -4.71
CA LEU A 260 6.23 -17.45 -3.29
C LEU A 260 4.82 -17.99 -3.05
N ALA A 261 3.94 -17.99 -4.05
CA ALA A 261 2.52 -18.29 -3.90
C ALA A 261 2.28 -19.61 -3.15
N ASP A 262 3.03 -20.66 -3.47
CA ASP A 262 2.86 -21.99 -2.88
C ASP A 262 3.59 -22.20 -1.54
N GLN A 263 4.27 -21.18 -1.03
CA GLN A 263 4.97 -21.28 0.25
C GLN A 263 3.96 -21.41 1.40
N PRO A 264 4.16 -22.36 2.35
CA PRO A 264 3.20 -22.58 3.45
C PRO A 264 2.87 -21.31 4.25
N ALA A 265 3.86 -20.46 4.52
CA ALA A 265 3.66 -19.21 5.24
C ALA A 265 2.79 -18.20 4.46
N ILE A 266 2.89 -18.17 3.12
CA ILE A 266 2.06 -17.34 2.26
C ILE A 266 0.63 -17.87 2.22
N GLN A 267 0.43 -19.19 2.10
CA GLN A 267 -0.90 -19.81 2.13
C GLN A 267 -1.59 -19.61 3.49
N GLN A 268 -0.85 -19.68 4.60
CA GLN A 268 -1.38 -19.35 5.93
C GLN A 268 -1.79 -17.89 6.04
N LEU A 269 -0.98 -16.96 5.51
CA LEU A 269 -1.33 -15.54 5.44
C LEU A 269 -2.60 -15.34 4.60
N ALA A 270 -2.70 -15.96 3.43
CA ALA A 270 -3.87 -15.88 2.56
C ALA A 270 -5.15 -16.33 3.30
N ALA A 271 -5.10 -17.50 3.96
CA ALA A 271 -6.22 -17.99 4.75
C ALA A 271 -6.61 -17.03 5.90
N PHE A 272 -5.63 -16.45 6.58
CA PHE A 272 -5.85 -15.44 7.62
C PHE A 272 -6.54 -14.19 7.08
N LEU A 273 -6.09 -13.66 5.93
CA LEU A 273 -6.66 -12.47 5.30
C LEU A 273 -8.06 -12.72 4.73
N LEU A 274 -8.33 -13.91 4.16
CA LEU A 274 -9.66 -14.30 3.71
C LEU A 274 -10.65 -14.40 4.88
N ALA A 275 -10.23 -14.94 6.02
CA ALA A 275 -11.07 -14.96 7.22
C ALA A 275 -11.41 -13.53 7.69
N ARG A 276 -10.44 -12.61 7.64
CA ARG A 276 -10.67 -11.19 7.94
C ARG A 276 -11.60 -10.52 6.94
N ALA A 277 -11.43 -10.77 5.65
CA ALA A 277 -12.29 -10.22 4.61
C ALA A 277 -13.76 -10.58 4.86
N ARG A 278 -14.05 -11.82 5.25
CA ARG A 278 -15.42 -12.25 5.62
C ARG A 278 -15.95 -11.49 6.83
N ALA A 279 -15.14 -11.36 7.88
CA ALA A 279 -15.53 -10.62 9.09
C ALA A 279 -15.72 -9.10 8.83
N ILE A 280 -14.97 -8.52 7.89
CA ILE A 280 -15.15 -7.13 7.45
C ILE A 280 -16.47 -7.01 6.68
N ALA A 281 -16.74 -7.90 5.73
CA ALA A 281 -17.96 -7.88 4.92
C ALA A 281 -19.25 -8.00 5.75
N GLU A 282 -19.22 -8.70 6.88
CA GLU A 282 -20.36 -8.78 7.81
C GLU A 282 -20.72 -7.40 8.42
N ARG A 283 -19.81 -6.43 8.39
CA ARG A 283 -20.02 -5.10 8.99
C ARG A 283 -20.54 -4.05 8.01
N PHE A 284 -20.44 -4.30 6.71
CA PHE A 284 -20.77 -3.34 5.66
C PHE A 284 -21.61 -4.00 4.57
N ALA A 285 -22.82 -3.50 4.35
CA ALA A 285 -23.78 -4.11 3.43
C ALA A 285 -23.36 -4.07 1.95
N ASP A 286 -22.49 -3.14 1.57
CA ASP A 286 -22.01 -2.93 0.20
C ASP A 286 -20.61 -3.54 -0.04
N VAL A 287 -20.02 -4.19 0.96
CA VAL A 287 -18.74 -4.88 0.87
C VAL A 287 -18.97 -6.38 0.71
N GLN A 288 -18.36 -6.99 -0.29
CA GLN A 288 -18.54 -8.41 -0.60
C GLN A 288 -17.19 -9.13 -0.54
N PRO A 289 -17.07 -10.27 0.18
CA PRO A 289 -15.91 -11.12 0.10
C PRO A 289 -15.92 -11.85 -1.24
N ILE A 290 -14.74 -12.07 -1.85
CA ILE A 290 -14.64 -12.73 -3.16
C ILE A 290 -14.53 -14.25 -3.04
N HIS A 291 -14.13 -14.77 -1.86
CA HIS A 291 -13.92 -16.19 -1.58
C HIS A 291 -14.63 -16.68 -0.32
#